data_db7edd8170a1a3f5280218b14130d446
#
_entry.id   db7edd8170a1a3f5280218b14130d446
#
_cell.length_a   1.000
_cell.length_b   1.000
_cell.length_c   1.000
_cell.angle_alpha   90.00
_cell.angle_beta   90.00
_cell.angle_gamma   90.00
#
_symmetry.space_group_name_H-M   'P 1'
#
loop_
_entity.id
_entity.type
_entity.pdbx_description
1 polymer ?
#
loop_
_entity_poly.entity_id
_entity_poly.type
_entity_poly.pdbx_seq_one_letter_code
_entity_poly.pdbx_strand_id
1 'polypeptide(L)'
;MTEAQIKNAVEKFESLIREQSDRSDTIKAQGDFVDYSKLDKIIIGVCGGDGIGPIITKESARVLEYMLSDKVKAGKIEFKVIDGLTIENRVAANKAIPDDVMEE
;
A
#
# COMPACT_ATOMS: atom_id res chain seq x y z
N MET A 1 34.61 9.25 -14.97
CA MET A 1 33.81 8.10 -14.49
C MET A 1 34.64 6.84 -14.63
N THR A 2 34.78 6.05 -13.57
CA THR A 2 35.58 4.82 -13.58
C THR A 2 34.75 3.65 -14.17
N GLU A 3 35.45 2.61 -14.66
CA GLU A 3 34.82 1.37 -15.13
C GLU A 3 33.91 0.73 -14.06
N ALA A 4 34.32 0.79 -12.78
CA ALA A 4 33.53 0.31 -11.67
C ALA A 4 32.21 1.10 -11.48
N GLN A 5 32.25 2.41 -11.69
CA GLN A 5 31.04 3.26 -11.63
C GLN A 5 30.10 2.96 -12.79
N ILE A 6 30.64 2.74 -13.98
CA ILE A 6 29.85 2.36 -15.15
C ILE A 6 29.18 1.01 -14.93
N LYS A 7 29.94 0.01 -14.48
CA LYS A 7 29.41 -1.33 -14.19
C LYS A 7 28.28 -1.28 -13.16
N ASN A 8 28.48 -0.56 -12.05
CA ASN A 8 27.45 -0.40 -11.01
C ASN A 8 26.18 0.25 -11.56
N ALA A 9 26.31 1.28 -12.41
CA ALA A 9 25.17 1.95 -13.03
C ALA A 9 24.40 1.00 -13.96
N VAL A 10 25.10 0.19 -14.76
CA VAL A 10 24.50 -0.80 -15.65
C VAL A 10 23.74 -1.88 -14.86
N GLU A 11 24.35 -2.41 -13.80
CA GLU A 11 23.74 -3.43 -12.93
C GLU A 11 22.46 -2.90 -12.26
N LYS A 12 22.51 -1.66 -11.77
CA LYS A 12 21.31 -1.01 -11.18
C LYS A 12 20.22 -0.79 -12.21
N PHE A 13 20.58 -0.37 -13.41
CA PHE A 13 19.60 -0.18 -14.48
C PHE A 13 18.98 -1.50 -14.93
N GLU A 14 19.77 -2.55 -15.07
CA GLU A 14 19.29 -3.90 -15.38
C GLU A 14 18.30 -4.38 -14.32
N SER A 15 18.66 -4.25 -13.02
CA SER A 15 17.77 -4.61 -11.92
C SER A 15 16.44 -3.86 -11.97
N LEU A 16 16.47 -2.56 -12.22
CA LEU A 16 15.26 -1.74 -12.36
C LEU A 16 14.37 -2.20 -13.52
N ILE A 17 14.98 -2.50 -14.67
CA ILE A 17 14.22 -2.98 -15.84
C ILE A 17 13.55 -4.32 -15.55
N ARG A 18 14.26 -5.25 -14.89
CA ARG A 18 13.70 -6.54 -14.49
C ARG A 18 12.51 -6.36 -13.53
N GLU A 19 12.68 -5.55 -12.49
CA GLU A 19 11.61 -5.24 -11.54
C GLU A 19 10.36 -4.67 -12.22
N GLN A 20 10.55 -3.72 -13.15
CA GLN A 20 9.42 -3.13 -13.87
C GLN A 20 8.77 -4.11 -14.84
N SER A 21 9.53 -5.01 -15.45
CA SER A 21 8.99 -6.09 -16.29
C SER A 21 8.12 -7.03 -15.47
N ASP A 22 8.63 -7.51 -14.34
CA ASP A 22 7.90 -8.42 -13.44
C ASP A 22 6.62 -7.76 -12.91
N ARG A 23 6.70 -6.48 -12.55
CA ARG A 23 5.52 -5.70 -12.15
C ARG A 23 4.47 -5.60 -13.27
N SER A 24 4.92 -5.33 -14.50
CA SER A 24 4.03 -5.27 -15.66
C SER A 24 3.34 -6.61 -15.92
N ASP A 25 4.07 -7.70 -15.80
CA ASP A 25 3.53 -9.05 -16.01
C ASP A 25 2.56 -9.44 -14.89
N THR A 26 2.85 -9.07 -13.64
CA THR A 26 1.93 -9.23 -12.52
C THR A 26 0.62 -8.49 -12.75
N ILE A 27 0.67 -7.23 -13.18
CA ILE A 27 -0.52 -6.42 -13.48
C ILE A 27 -1.34 -7.06 -14.61
N LYS A 28 -0.69 -7.54 -15.66
CA LYS A 28 -1.37 -8.24 -16.78
C LYS A 28 -2.03 -9.54 -16.32
N ALA A 29 -1.40 -10.27 -15.42
CA ALA A 29 -1.91 -11.53 -14.89
C ALA A 29 -3.10 -11.35 -13.93
N GLN A 30 -3.24 -10.19 -13.30
CA GLN A 30 -4.37 -9.89 -12.40
C GLN A 30 -5.72 -9.78 -13.13
N GLY A 31 -5.71 -9.59 -14.46
CA GLY A 31 -6.93 -9.52 -15.27
C GLY A 31 -7.73 -8.23 -15.08
N ASP A 32 -9.05 -8.36 -15.18
CA ASP A 32 -9.99 -7.24 -15.07
C ASP A 32 -10.14 -6.71 -13.64
N PHE A 33 -10.83 -5.57 -13.51
CA PHE A 33 -11.12 -4.98 -12.21
C PHE A 33 -11.84 -5.95 -11.27
N VAL A 34 -11.53 -5.81 -9.97
CA VAL A 34 -12.21 -6.58 -8.93
C VAL A 34 -13.71 -6.29 -8.92
N ASP A 35 -14.52 -7.32 -9.09
CA ASP A 35 -15.96 -7.22 -8.91
C ASP A 35 -16.30 -7.32 -7.41
N TYR A 36 -16.44 -6.18 -6.77
CA TYR A 36 -16.74 -6.10 -5.34
C TYR A 36 -18.07 -6.75 -4.96
N SER A 37 -19.01 -6.95 -5.90
CA SER A 37 -20.28 -7.63 -5.63
C SER A 37 -20.12 -9.12 -5.35
N LYS A 38 -19.02 -9.70 -5.82
CA LYS A 38 -18.69 -11.13 -5.65
C LYS A 38 -17.83 -11.42 -4.43
N LEU A 39 -17.36 -10.39 -3.73
CA LEU A 39 -16.57 -10.56 -2.53
C LEU A 39 -17.47 -10.86 -1.33
N ASP A 40 -17.09 -11.87 -0.56
CA ASP A 40 -17.77 -12.17 0.71
C ASP A 40 -17.57 -11.06 1.73
N LYS A 41 -16.40 -10.42 1.70
CA LYS A 41 -15.99 -9.37 2.62
C LYS A 41 -15.11 -8.34 1.92
N ILE A 42 -15.31 -7.08 2.24
CA ILE A 42 -14.47 -5.95 1.80
C ILE A 42 -13.69 -5.44 2.99
N ILE A 43 -12.38 -5.38 2.87
CA ILE A 43 -11.49 -4.81 3.89
C ILE A 43 -11.07 -3.41 3.46
N ILE A 44 -11.29 -2.43 4.32
CA ILE A 44 -10.88 -1.04 4.12
C ILE A 44 -9.67 -0.77 5.00
N GLY A 45 -8.51 -0.60 4.39
CA GLY A 45 -7.28 -0.21 5.08
C GLY A 45 -7.35 1.25 5.53
N VAL A 46 -7.05 1.51 6.79
CA VAL A 46 -7.02 2.85 7.39
C VAL A 46 -5.59 3.17 7.78
N CYS A 47 -4.91 3.97 6.98
CA CYS A 47 -3.52 4.35 7.18
C CYS A 47 -3.42 5.82 7.57
N GLY A 48 -3.11 6.11 8.83
CA GLY A 48 -3.03 7.46 9.36
C GLY A 48 -1.78 8.23 8.93
N GLY A 49 -0.66 7.54 8.81
CA GLY A 49 0.63 8.17 8.51
C GLY A 49 1.10 9.11 9.62
N ASP A 50 1.62 10.26 9.23
CA ASP A 50 2.22 11.27 10.10
C ASP A 50 1.49 12.61 10.12
N GLY A 51 1.96 13.50 11.00
CA GLY A 51 1.54 14.89 11.08
C GLY A 51 0.05 15.02 11.34
N ILE A 52 -0.66 15.67 10.43
CA ILE A 52 -2.12 15.87 10.51
C ILE A 52 -2.89 14.60 10.08
N GLY A 53 -2.23 13.66 9.40
CA GLY A 53 -2.83 12.45 8.83
C GLY A 53 -3.65 11.64 9.84
N PRO A 54 -3.13 11.27 11.03
CA PRO A 54 -3.87 10.49 12.01
C PRO A 54 -5.20 11.11 12.45
N ILE A 55 -5.23 12.43 12.63
CA ILE A 55 -6.45 13.16 13.05
C ILE A 55 -7.50 13.12 11.94
N ILE A 56 -7.11 13.46 10.71
CA ILE A 56 -8.02 13.48 9.57
C ILE A 56 -8.53 12.08 9.27
N THR A 57 -7.65 11.10 9.23
CA THR A 57 -7.98 9.71 8.90
C THR A 57 -8.92 9.12 9.95
N LYS A 58 -8.69 9.37 11.23
CA LYS A 58 -9.57 8.92 12.31
C LYS A 58 -10.99 9.47 12.17
N GLU A 59 -11.13 10.76 11.89
CA GLU A 59 -12.46 11.36 11.74
C GLU A 59 -13.15 10.90 10.45
N SER A 60 -12.40 10.75 9.38
CA SER A 60 -12.94 10.20 8.12
C SER A 60 -13.40 8.75 8.27
N ALA A 61 -12.60 7.91 8.93
CA ALA A 61 -12.97 6.53 9.23
C ALA A 61 -14.23 6.46 10.10
N ARG A 62 -14.34 7.31 11.13
CA ARG A 62 -15.52 7.38 12.00
C ARG A 62 -16.81 7.71 11.24
N VAL A 63 -16.73 8.66 10.31
CA VAL A 63 -17.87 9.02 9.45
C VAL A 63 -18.23 7.86 8.54
N LEU A 64 -17.24 7.23 7.92
CA LEU A 64 -17.46 6.11 7.00
C LEU A 64 -18.03 4.88 7.73
N GLU A 65 -17.53 4.56 8.93
CA GLU A 65 -18.08 3.50 9.77
C GLU A 65 -19.53 3.76 10.16
N TYR A 66 -19.88 4.99 10.47
CA TYR A 66 -21.26 5.38 10.74
C TYR A 66 -22.15 5.16 9.52
N MET A 67 -21.73 5.61 8.36
CA MET A 67 -22.48 5.47 7.10
C MET A 67 -22.64 4.00 6.68
N LEU A 68 -21.64 3.17 6.95
CA LEU A 68 -21.61 1.76 6.57
C LEU A 68 -21.94 0.82 7.74
N SER A 69 -22.50 1.34 8.83
CA SER A 69 -22.72 0.59 10.08
C SER A 69 -23.48 -0.72 9.88
N ASP A 70 -24.48 -0.75 9.00
CA ASP A 70 -25.25 -1.96 8.71
C ASP A 70 -24.39 -3.03 8.02
N LYS A 71 -23.49 -2.63 7.13
CA LYS A 71 -22.57 -3.53 6.41
C LYS A 71 -21.45 -4.04 7.32
N VAL A 72 -20.96 -3.19 8.21
CA VAL A 72 -19.98 -3.58 9.23
C VAL A 72 -20.58 -4.58 10.20
N LYS A 73 -21.79 -4.32 10.73
CA LYS A 73 -22.51 -5.25 11.62
C LYS A 73 -22.82 -6.58 10.95
N ALA A 74 -23.11 -6.56 9.66
CA ALA A 74 -23.33 -7.77 8.85
C ALA A 74 -22.03 -8.53 8.48
N GLY A 75 -20.86 -8.02 8.87
CA GLY A 75 -19.56 -8.64 8.55
C GLY A 75 -19.13 -8.50 7.08
N LYS A 76 -19.84 -7.68 6.29
CA LYS A 76 -19.52 -7.44 4.87
C LYS A 76 -18.39 -6.45 4.67
N ILE A 77 -18.18 -5.56 5.63
CA ILE A 77 -17.12 -4.56 5.61
C ILE A 77 -16.35 -4.64 6.93
N GLU A 78 -15.03 -4.60 6.82
CA GLU A 78 -14.11 -4.50 7.95
C GLU A 78 -13.15 -3.32 7.73
N PHE A 79 -12.90 -2.57 8.80
CA PHE A 79 -11.86 -1.55 8.82
C PHE A 79 -10.61 -2.14 9.48
N LYS A 80 -9.50 -2.14 8.75
CA LYS A 80 -8.19 -2.58 9.25
C LYS A 80 -7.28 -1.37 9.41
N VAL A 81 -6.82 -1.10 10.62
CA VAL A 81 -5.82 -0.05 10.85
C VAL A 81 -4.46 -0.56 10.43
N ILE A 82 -3.78 0.22 9.58
CA ILE A 82 -2.43 -0.06 9.10
C ILE A 82 -1.50 0.97 9.72
N ASP A 83 -0.67 0.52 10.62
CA ASP A 83 0.33 1.34 11.31
C ASP A 83 1.69 1.29 10.60
N GLY A 84 2.63 2.12 11.05
CA GLY A 84 4.02 2.05 10.60
C GLY A 84 4.39 2.99 9.45
N LEU A 85 3.43 3.67 8.81
CA LEU A 85 3.74 4.67 7.78
C LEU A 85 4.17 6.01 8.40
N THR A 86 5.16 5.96 9.27
CA THR A 86 5.72 7.15 9.94
C THR A 86 7.01 7.61 9.27
N ILE A 87 7.35 8.90 9.45
CA ILE A 87 8.57 9.46 8.85
C ILE A 87 9.82 8.75 9.39
N GLU A 88 9.82 8.38 10.66
CA GLU A 88 10.92 7.64 11.30
C GLU A 88 11.14 6.29 10.62
N ASN A 89 10.07 5.52 10.42
CA ASN A 89 10.15 4.22 9.76
C ASN A 89 10.55 4.34 8.29
N ARG A 90 10.01 5.33 7.60
CA ARG A 90 10.35 5.61 6.18
C ARG A 90 11.83 5.99 6.02
N VAL A 91 12.35 6.83 6.91
CA VAL A 91 13.77 7.20 6.92
C VAL A 91 14.65 5.99 7.27
N ALA A 92 14.28 5.22 8.29
CA ALA A 92 15.02 4.03 8.70
C ALA A 92 15.07 2.96 7.58
N ALA A 93 13.95 2.75 6.88
CA ALA A 93 13.87 1.82 5.76
C ALA A 93 14.45 2.38 4.45
N ASN A 94 14.73 3.69 4.39
CA ASN A 94 15.07 4.42 3.17
C ASN A 94 14.08 4.17 2.02
N LYS A 95 12.80 4.08 2.35
CA LYS A 95 11.69 3.82 1.43
C LYS A 95 10.53 4.75 1.69
N ALA A 96 9.79 5.10 0.64
CA ALA A 96 8.58 5.90 0.76
C ALA A 96 7.48 5.15 1.52
N ILE A 97 7.39 3.84 1.31
CA ILE A 97 6.53 2.91 2.06
C ILE A 97 7.42 1.74 2.49
N PRO A 98 7.60 1.48 3.79
CA PRO A 98 8.29 0.29 4.28
C PRO A 98 7.63 -1.01 3.80
N ASP A 99 8.42 -2.07 3.64
CA ASP A 99 7.92 -3.32 3.06
C ASP A 99 6.84 -3.98 3.93
N ASP A 100 7.01 -3.94 5.24
CA ASP A 100 6.05 -4.44 6.22
C ASP A 100 4.69 -3.74 6.11
N VAL A 101 4.69 -2.43 5.85
CA VAL A 101 3.45 -1.65 5.62
C VAL A 101 2.81 -1.99 4.27
N MET A 102 3.62 -2.35 3.27
CA MET A 102 3.11 -2.76 1.95
C MET A 102 2.50 -4.15 1.95
N GLU A 103 2.94 -5.02 2.85
CA GLU A 103 2.45 -6.40 2.98
C GLU A 103 1.15 -6.52 3.79
N GLU A 104 0.82 -5.49 4.56
CA GLU A 104 -0.41 -5.40 5.37
C GLU A 104 -1.67 -5.24 4.52
#